data_b53cc7e173ab0b83459e7a73b063c31e
#
_entry.id   b53cc7e173ab0b83459e7a73b063c31e
#
_cell.length_a   1.000
_cell.length_b   1.000
_cell.length_c   1.000
_cell.angle_alpha   90.00
_cell.angle_beta   90.00
_cell.angle_gamma   90.00
#
_symmetry.space_group_name_H-M   'P 1'
#
loop_
_entity.id
_entity.type
_entity.pdbx_description
1 polymer ?
#
loop_
_entity_poly.entity_id
_entity_poly.type
_entity_poly.pdbx_seq_one_letter_code
_entity_poly.pdbx_strand_id
1 'polypeptide(L)' 'MAVLDGKNVAFIATNGFEDVELTSPWHELDEAGSLLTMVSSSTDVITGKNGHTQQVDFASRDARAGDYDALVIPG' A
#
# COMPACT_ATOMS: atom_id res chain seq x y z
N MET A 1 22.61 1.49 4.74
CA MET A 1 22.02 1.51 3.39
C MET A 1 20.77 0.66 3.37
N ALA A 2 19.67 1.22 2.90
CA ALA A 2 18.43 0.46 2.80
C ALA A 2 18.43 -0.46 1.57
N VAL A 3 17.98 -1.70 1.74
CA VAL A 3 18.04 -2.73 0.70
C VAL A 3 17.17 -2.40 -0.51
N LEU A 4 16.03 -1.72 -0.28
CA LEU A 4 15.03 -1.42 -1.31
C LEU A 4 14.97 0.07 -1.66
N ASP A 5 16.06 0.79 -1.47
CA ASP A 5 16.13 2.22 -1.74
C ASP A 5 15.62 2.56 -3.14
N GLY A 6 14.61 3.44 -3.20
CA GLY A 6 14.06 3.91 -4.45
C GLY A 6 13.15 2.95 -5.18
N LYS A 7 12.90 1.75 -4.65
CA LYS A 7 11.95 0.81 -5.26
C LYS A 7 10.51 1.28 -5.01
N ASN A 8 9.68 1.20 -6.05
CA ASN A 8 8.28 1.61 -5.98
C ASN A 8 7.40 0.39 -5.66
N VAL A 9 6.67 0.46 -4.54
CA VAL A 9 5.79 -0.62 -4.11
C VAL A 9 4.37 -0.09 -3.99
N ALA A 10 3.41 -0.76 -4.62
CA ALA A 10 2.00 -0.42 -4.48
C ALA A 10 1.32 -1.41 -3.55
N PHE A 11 0.57 -0.89 -2.59
CA PHE A 11 -0.36 -1.66 -1.76
C PHE A 11 -1.75 -1.49 -2.36
N ILE A 12 -2.46 -2.60 -2.54
CA ILE A 12 -3.81 -2.59 -3.12
C ILE A 12 -4.77 -3.19 -2.11
N ALA A 13 -5.71 -2.39 -1.63
CA ALA A 13 -6.70 -2.85 -0.65
C ALA A 13 -7.98 -2.04 -0.75
N THR A 14 -9.05 -2.57 -0.15
CA THR A 14 -10.34 -1.88 0.02
C THR A 14 -10.74 -1.98 1.49
N ASN A 15 -11.89 -1.38 1.85
CA ASN A 15 -12.40 -1.45 3.22
C ASN A 15 -12.50 -2.90 3.71
N GLY A 16 -12.23 -3.11 4.99
CA GLY A 16 -12.30 -4.43 5.61
C GLY A 16 -11.02 -5.25 5.47
N PHE A 17 -9.92 -4.65 5.01
CA PHE A 17 -8.65 -5.35 4.91
C PHE A 17 -8.16 -5.78 6.31
N GLU A 18 -7.26 -6.76 6.34
CA GLU A 18 -6.62 -7.18 7.59
C GLU A 18 -5.55 -6.16 7.98
N ASP A 19 -5.76 -5.44 9.09
CA ASP A 19 -4.93 -4.29 9.47
C ASP A 19 -3.43 -4.64 9.53
N VAL A 20 -3.09 -5.73 10.22
CA VAL A 20 -1.69 -6.11 10.40
C VAL A 20 -1.02 -6.54 9.09
N GLU A 21 -1.80 -7.04 8.14
CA GLU A 21 -1.29 -7.41 6.82
C GLU A 21 -0.99 -6.20 5.95
N LEU A 22 -1.50 -5.04 6.32
CA LEU A 22 -1.11 -3.78 5.72
C LEU A 22 0.02 -3.12 6.52
N THR A 23 -0.18 -2.93 7.82
CA THR A 23 0.72 -2.12 8.64
C THR A 23 2.09 -2.73 8.82
N SER A 24 2.19 -4.04 8.97
CA SER A 24 3.47 -4.72 9.18
C SER A 24 4.37 -4.65 7.93
N PRO A 25 3.92 -5.11 6.75
CA PRO A 25 4.76 -4.98 5.56
C PRO A 25 4.98 -3.52 5.15
N TRP A 26 4.02 -2.63 5.39
CA TRP A 26 4.20 -1.21 5.12
C TRP A 26 5.38 -0.66 5.91
N HIS A 27 5.41 -0.93 7.21
CA HIS A 27 6.49 -0.46 8.07
C HIS A 27 7.84 -1.03 7.64
N GLU A 28 7.91 -2.34 7.36
CA GLU A 28 9.15 -2.99 6.95
C GLU A 28 9.69 -2.44 5.63
N LEU A 29 8.81 -2.23 4.66
CA LEU A 29 9.21 -1.71 3.35
C LEU A 29 9.62 -0.24 3.44
N ASP A 30 8.94 0.54 4.27
CA ASP A 30 9.29 1.93 4.53
C ASP A 30 10.69 2.02 5.16
N GLU A 31 10.96 1.18 6.15
CA GLU A 31 12.28 1.08 6.79
C GLU A 31 13.37 0.67 5.79
N ALA A 32 13.02 -0.14 4.79
CA ALA A 32 13.94 -0.59 3.75
C ALA A 32 14.19 0.45 2.66
N GLY A 33 13.52 1.61 2.73
CA GLY A 33 13.73 2.71 1.78
C GLY A 33 12.83 2.68 0.56
N SER A 34 11.80 1.84 0.53
CA SER A 34 10.84 1.78 -0.58
C SER A 34 9.97 3.03 -0.63
N LEU A 35 9.54 3.37 -1.84
CA LEU A 35 8.52 4.39 -2.07
C LEU A 35 7.17 3.69 -2.11
N LEU A 36 6.31 4.00 -1.15
CA LEU A 36 5.05 3.28 -0.96
C LEU A 36 3.88 4.09 -1.51
N THR A 37 2.99 3.39 -2.22
CA THR A 37 1.77 3.97 -2.78
C THR A 37 0.59 3.12 -2.38
N MET A 38 -0.51 3.75 -1.95
CA MET A 38 -1.74 3.06 -1.60
C MET A 38 -2.74 3.21 -2.73
N VAL A 39 -3.25 2.08 -3.23
CA VAL A 39 -4.22 2.03 -4.32
C VAL A 39 -5.48 1.33 -3.84
N SER A 40 -6.65 1.88 -4.18
CA SER A 40 -7.94 1.28 -3.86
C SER A 40 -8.92 1.51 -5.01
N SER A 41 -10.17 1.13 -4.81
CA SER A 41 -11.21 1.32 -5.84
C SER A 41 -11.57 2.79 -6.06
N SER A 42 -11.32 3.65 -5.05
CA SER A 42 -11.49 5.10 -5.14
C SER A 42 -10.41 5.76 -4.29
N THR A 43 -10.39 7.10 -4.25
CA THR A 43 -9.42 7.84 -3.43
C THR A 43 -9.93 8.09 -2.01
N ASP A 44 -11.09 7.56 -1.63
CA ASP A 44 -11.60 7.67 -0.27
C ASP A 44 -10.71 6.91 0.70
N VAL A 45 -10.60 7.43 1.92
CA VAL A 45 -9.88 6.73 3.00
C VAL A 45 -10.49 5.35 3.21
N ILE A 46 -9.64 4.33 3.33
CA ILE A 46 -10.10 2.97 3.62
C ILE A 46 -9.85 2.63 5.08
N THR A 47 -10.71 1.76 5.63
CA THR A 47 -10.64 1.35 7.03
C THR A 47 -10.53 -0.18 7.09
N GLY A 48 -9.55 -0.68 7.82
CA GLY A 48 -9.39 -2.10 8.07
C GLY A 48 -10.40 -2.63 9.08
N LYS A 49 -10.51 -3.94 9.15
CA LYS A 49 -11.50 -4.60 10.03
C LYS A 49 -11.31 -4.28 11.51
N ASN A 50 -10.11 -3.89 11.91
CA ASN A 50 -9.78 -3.56 13.30
C ASN A 50 -9.65 -2.05 13.54
N GLY A 51 -10.03 -1.23 12.56
CA GLY A 51 -10.14 0.22 12.74
C GLY A 51 -8.97 1.06 12.22
N HIS A 52 -7.91 0.43 11.67
CA HIS A 52 -6.83 1.20 11.07
C HIS A 52 -7.36 1.95 9.84
N THR A 53 -7.03 3.24 9.73
CA THR A 53 -7.40 4.03 8.56
C THR A 53 -6.17 4.27 7.70
N GLN A 54 -6.35 4.31 6.39
CA GLN A 54 -5.26 4.48 5.45
C GLN A 54 -5.67 5.44 4.34
N GLN A 55 -4.84 6.45 4.11
CA GLN A 55 -5.01 7.36 2.99
C GLN A 55 -4.73 6.62 1.68
N VAL A 56 -5.52 6.91 0.67
CA VAL A 56 -5.37 6.32 -0.67
C VAL A 56 -4.79 7.36 -1.61
N ASP A 57 -3.74 6.97 -2.34
CA ASP A 57 -3.06 7.87 -3.28
C ASP A 57 -3.72 7.88 -4.65
N PHE A 58 -4.13 6.70 -5.14
CA PHE A 58 -4.73 6.57 -6.46
C PHE A 58 -5.88 5.57 -6.45
N ALA A 59 -6.91 5.85 -7.25
CA ALA A 59 -7.90 4.84 -7.62
C ALA A 59 -7.24 3.86 -8.60
N SER A 60 -7.64 2.59 -8.55
CA SER A 60 -7.02 1.53 -9.36
C SER A 60 -7.03 1.84 -10.86
N ARG A 61 -8.07 2.52 -11.35
CA ARG A 61 -8.17 2.91 -12.77
C ARG A 61 -7.09 3.91 -13.18
N ASP A 62 -6.52 4.65 -12.22
CA ASP A 62 -5.51 5.68 -12.48
C ASP A 62 -4.10 5.18 -12.18
N ALA A 63 -3.96 3.98 -11.61
CA ALA A 63 -2.66 3.39 -11.28
C ALA A 63 -2.19 2.51 -12.45
N ARG A 64 -0.88 2.52 -12.69
CA ARG A 64 -0.28 1.72 -13.77
C ARG A 64 0.67 0.70 -13.16
N ALA A 65 0.43 -0.58 -13.44
CA ALA A 65 1.26 -1.66 -12.90
C ALA A 65 2.73 -1.50 -13.27
N GLY A 66 3.02 -0.96 -14.45
CA GLY A 66 4.40 -0.75 -14.91
C GLY A 66 5.19 0.30 -14.12
N ASP A 67 4.50 1.11 -13.30
CA ASP A 67 5.15 2.13 -12.48
C ASP A 67 5.69 1.56 -11.16
N TYR A 68 5.41 0.28 -10.87
CA TYR A 68 5.76 -0.34 -9.59
C TYR A 68 6.65 -1.55 -9.78
N ASP A 69 7.60 -1.71 -8.85
CA ASP A 69 8.50 -2.85 -8.83
C ASP A 69 7.86 -4.06 -8.13
N ALA A 70 6.90 -3.82 -7.25
CA ALA A 70 6.20 -4.88 -6.52
C ALA A 70 4.81 -4.44 -6.13
N LEU A 71 3.92 -5.43 -5.92
CA LEU A 71 2.55 -5.21 -5.45
C LEU A 71 2.35 -6.02 -4.17
N VAL A 72 1.65 -5.41 -3.19
CA VAL A 72 1.27 -6.07 -1.94
C VAL A 72 -0.25 -5.98 -1.81
N ILE A 73 -0.89 -7.11 -1.56
CA ILE A 73 -2.35 -7.19 -1.45
C ILE A 73 -2.71 -7.71 -0.05
N PRO A 74 -2.96 -6.82 0.91
CA PRO A 74 -3.40 -7.21 2.26
C PRO A 74 -4.74 -7.94 2.20
N GLY A 75 -4.88 -8.97 3.01
CA GLY A 75 -6.05 -9.86 3.00
C GLY A 75 -7.36 -9.31 3.55
#